data_1fe0110127a79a1618392e4b82634447
#
_entry.id   1fe0110127a79a1618392e4b82634447
#
_cell.length_a   1.000
_cell.length_b   1.000
_cell.length_c   1.000
_cell.angle_alpha   90.00
_cell.angle_beta   90.00
_cell.angle_gamma   90.00
#
_symmetry.space_group_name_H-M   'P 1'
#
loop_
_entity.id
_entity.type
_entity.pdbx_description
1 polymer ?
#
loop_
_entity_poly.entity_id
_entity_poly.type
_entity_poly.pdbx_seq_one_letter_code
_entity_poly.pdbx_strand_id
1 'polypeptide(L)'
;MFGIGGVGSFASEAIARCGIENIELFDGDTVDITNINRQLIADISTVGKPKVEVMRERIKKINPNANVVVHKCFFDKNNESEYDFSSYDYVIDAIDTIASKILLIEKSKEEGINIISSMG
;
A
#
# COMPACT_ATOMS: atom_id res chain seq x y z
N MET A 1 -1.76 3.68 -1.65
CA MET A 1 -1.60 2.23 -1.90
C MET A 1 -2.02 1.47 -0.67
N PHE A 2 -3.02 0.67 -0.81
CA PHE A 2 -3.56 -0.16 0.27
C PHE A 2 -3.26 -1.63 -0.01
N GLY A 3 -2.47 -2.24 0.86
CA GLY A 3 -2.00 -3.60 0.72
C GLY A 3 -0.64 -3.70 0.02
N ILE A 4 0.35 -4.26 0.69
CA ILE A 4 1.72 -4.44 0.19
C ILE A 4 2.04 -5.94 0.14
N GLY A 5 1.23 -6.66 -0.61
CA GLY A 5 1.39 -8.10 -0.80
C GLY A 5 1.92 -8.46 -2.18
N GLY A 6 1.43 -9.58 -2.72
CA GLY A 6 1.83 -10.07 -4.03
C GLY A 6 1.52 -9.14 -5.19
N VAL A 7 0.42 -8.41 -5.11
CA VAL A 7 0.06 -7.40 -6.11
C VAL A 7 0.58 -6.03 -5.69
N GLY A 8 0.31 -5.61 -4.45
CA GLY A 8 0.62 -4.26 -3.98
C GLY A 8 2.11 -3.93 -3.95
N SER A 9 2.97 -4.89 -3.65
CA SER A 9 4.42 -4.64 -3.65
C SER A 9 4.94 -4.32 -5.06
N PHE A 10 4.50 -5.07 -6.06
CA PHE A 10 4.87 -4.80 -7.47
C PHE A 10 4.24 -3.52 -7.99
N ALA A 11 2.97 -3.25 -7.66
CA ALA A 11 2.30 -2.02 -8.05
C ALA A 11 2.98 -0.79 -7.44
N SER A 12 3.39 -0.86 -6.18
CA SER A 12 4.12 0.22 -5.51
C SER A 12 5.44 0.53 -6.19
N GLU A 13 6.19 -0.50 -6.60
CA GLU A 13 7.42 -0.30 -7.35
C GLU A 13 7.14 0.34 -8.72
N ALA A 14 6.10 -0.12 -9.41
CA ALA A 14 5.74 0.42 -10.72
C ALA A 14 5.43 1.93 -10.66
N ILE A 15 4.63 2.37 -9.69
CA ILE A 15 4.31 3.79 -9.57
C ILE A 15 5.52 4.63 -9.17
N ALA A 16 6.41 4.08 -8.34
CA ALA A 16 7.67 4.75 -7.99
C ALA A 16 8.56 4.94 -9.23
N ARG A 17 8.67 3.92 -10.07
CA ARG A 17 9.45 3.99 -11.31
C ARG A 17 8.84 4.91 -12.35
N CYS A 18 7.53 5.17 -12.28
CA CYS A 18 6.86 6.16 -13.13
C CYS A 18 7.08 7.60 -12.67
N GLY A 19 7.80 7.81 -11.58
CA GLY A 19 8.11 9.15 -11.08
C GLY A 19 7.07 9.76 -10.16
N ILE A 20 6.14 8.97 -9.63
CA ILE A 20 5.18 9.45 -8.62
C ILE A 20 5.96 9.81 -7.35
N GLU A 21 5.81 11.04 -6.89
CA GLU A 21 6.62 11.56 -5.79
C GLU A 21 5.94 11.46 -4.42
N ASN A 22 4.61 11.56 -4.36
CA ASN A 22 3.88 11.51 -3.09
C ASN A 22 3.11 10.21 -3.01
N ILE A 23 3.53 9.34 -2.11
CA ILE A 23 2.99 7.98 -1.98
C ILE A 23 2.68 7.71 -0.51
N GLU A 24 1.47 7.25 -0.21
CA GLU A 24 1.13 6.71 1.09
C GLU A 24 0.92 5.20 0.99
N LEU A 25 1.48 4.47 1.94
CA LEU A 25 1.43 3.01 2.00
C LEU A 25 0.70 2.55 3.25
N PHE A 26 -0.25 1.63 3.08
CA PHE A 26 -1.03 1.05 4.18
C PHE A 26 -0.91 -0.46 4.17
N ASP A 27 -0.37 -1.04 5.22
CA ASP A 27 -0.37 -2.48 5.46
C ASP A 27 -0.02 -2.75 6.92
N GLY A 28 -0.78 -3.62 7.57
CA GLY A 28 -0.56 -3.97 8.97
C GLY A 28 0.43 -5.11 9.20
N ASP A 29 0.83 -5.82 8.15
CA ASP A 29 1.67 -7.01 8.29
C ASP A 29 3.16 -6.72 8.36
N THR A 30 3.86 -7.68 8.93
CA THR A 30 5.31 -7.85 8.78
C THR A 30 5.58 -8.87 7.68
N VAL A 31 6.78 -8.82 7.11
CA VAL A 31 7.22 -9.79 6.10
C VAL A 31 7.35 -11.17 6.75
N ASP A 32 6.74 -12.16 6.14
CA ASP A 32 6.80 -13.55 6.55
C ASP A 32 7.61 -14.37 5.54
N ILE A 33 8.26 -15.43 6.01
CA ILE A 33 9.05 -16.29 5.13
C ILE A 33 8.23 -16.89 3.99
N THR A 34 6.93 -17.12 4.22
CA THR A 34 6.01 -17.63 3.19
C THR A 34 5.71 -16.62 2.09
N ASN A 35 6.06 -15.37 2.28
CA ASN A 35 5.84 -14.31 1.29
C ASN A 35 6.91 -14.29 0.19
N ILE A 36 8.06 -14.93 0.41
CA ILE A 36 9.23 -14.85 -0.48
C ILE A 36 8.91 -15.33 -1.90
N ASN A 37 7.99 -16.26 -2.03
CA ASN A 37 7.66 -16.85 -3.34
C ASN A 37 6.89 -15.90 -4.27
N ARG A 38 6.34 -14.77 -3.78
CA ARG A 38 5.48 -13.93 -4.61
C ARG A 38 5.47 -12.44 -4.27
N GLN A 39 6.10 -12.01 -3.18
CA GLN A 39 6.09 -10.60 -2.79
C GLN A 39 7.46 -9.97 -3.04
N LEU A 40 7.46 -8.87 -3.77
CA LEU A 40 8.69 -8.17 -4.18
C LEU A 40 9.57 -7.79 -3.00
N ILE A 41 8.93 -7.38 -1.90
CA ILE A 41 9.63 -6.90 -0.69
C ILE A 41 10.16 -8.03 0.19
N ALA A 42 9.79 -9.28 -0.10
CA ALA A 42 10.07 -10.41 0.78
C ALA A 42 11.32 -11.18 0.32
N ASP A 43 12.32 -11.18 1.17
CA ASP A 43 13.52 -12.00 1.05
C ASP A 43 14.02 -12.35 2.47
N ILE A 44 15.09 -13.14 2.54
CA ILE A 44 15.64 -13.58 3.83
C ILE A 44 16.05 -12.38 4.70
N SER A 45 16.53 -11.29 4.11
CA SER A 45 16.98 -10.12 4.85
C SER A 45 15.84 -9.26 5.39
N THR A 46 14.61 -9.40 4.85
CA THR A 46 13.46 -8.55 5.22
C THR A 46 12.44 -9.25 6.11
N VAL A 47 12.51 -10.56 6.28
CA VAL A 47 11.61 -11.32 7.17
C VAL A 47 11.57 -10.68 8.57
N GLY A 48 10.35 -10.48 9.08
CA GLY A 48 10.12 -9.85 10.39
C GLY A 48 10.04 -8.33 10.39
N LYS A 49 10.35 -7.68 9.28
CA LYS A 49 10.23 -6.21 9.16
C LYS A 49 8.82 -5.82 8.69
N PRO A 50 8.29 -4.65 9.12
CA PRO A 50 7.02 -4.16 8.61
C PRO A 50 7.06 -4.00 7.09
N LYS A 51 6.06 -4.52 6.40
CA LYS A 51 6.00 -4.45 4.92
C LYS A 51 6.06 -3.01 4.40
N VAL A 52 5.35 -2.10 5.05
CA VAL A 52 5.34 -0.68 4.64
C VAL A 52 6.72 -0.04 4.75
N GLU A 53 7.50 -0.41 5.76
CA GLU A 53 8.86 0.12 5.94
C GLU A 53 9.81 -0.41 4.86
N VAL A 54 9.74 -1.70 4.58
CA VAL A 54 10.56 -2.32 3.53
C VAL A 54 10.24 -1.70 2.17
N MET A 55 8.96 -1.49 1.89
CA MET A 55 8.55 -0.87 0.62
C MET A 55 8.99 0.58 0.53
N ARG A 56 8.90 1.35 1.63
CA ARG A 56 9.40 2.72 1.67
C ARG A 56 10.89 2.79 1.34
N GLU A 57 11.70 1.95 1.97
CA GLU A 57 13.15 1.90 1.69
C GLU A 57 13.43 1.60 0.22
N ARG A 58 12.67 0.67 -0.36
CA ARG A 58 12.82 0.31 -1.76
C ARG A 58 12.45 1.47 -2.68
N ILE A 59 11.34 2.14 -2.40
CA ILE A 59 10.92 3.33 -3.18
C ILE A 59 11.97 4.42 -3.13
N LYS A 60 12.53 4.69 -1.95
CA LYS A 60 13.56 5.72 -1.79
C LYS A 60 14.85 5.39 -2.54
N LYS A 61 15.17 4.12 -2.75
CA LYS A 61 16.30 3.71 -3.59
C LYS A 61 16.03 3.92 -5.09
N ILE A 62 14.76 3.83 -5.49
CA ILE A 62 14.33 4.07 -6.88
C ILE A 62 14.23 5.56 -7.16
N ASN A 63 13.60 6.30 -6.24
CA ASN A 63 13.42 7.74 -6.33
C ASN A 63 13.72 8.39 -4.98
N PRO A 64 14.94 8.92 -4.77
CA PRO A 64 15.29 9.55 -3.50
C PRO A 64 14.46 10.78 -3.15
N ASN A 65 13.83 11.41 -4.14
CA ASN A 65 12.99 12.59 -3.94
C ASN A 65 11.55 12.25 -3.54
N ALA A 66 11.18 10.96 -3.57
CA ALA A 66 9.83 10.56 -3.22
C ALA A 66 9.55 10.84 -1.73
N ASN A 67 8.37 11.41 -1.47
CA ASN A 67 7.85 11.57 -0.12
C ASN A 67 6.93 10.37 0.17
N VAL A 68 7.39 9.46 0.99
CA VAL A 68 6.68 8.21 1.29
C VAL A 68 6.23 8.23 2.74
N VAL A 69 4.93 8.27 2.94
CA VAL A 69 4.30 8.18 4.26
C VAL A 69 3.79 6.76 4.45
N VAL A 70 4.11 6.14 5.58
CA VAL A 70 3.71 4.77 5.86
C VAL A 70 2.75 4.70 7.04
N HIS A 71 1.78 3.80 6.92
CA HIS A 71 0.81 3.50 7.97
C HIS A 71 0.82 2.00 8.20
N LYS A 72 1.40 1.58 9.33
CA LYS A 72 1.40 0.17 9.71
C LYS A 72 0.06 -0.17 10.35
N CYS A 73 -0.95 -0.31 9.53
CA CYS A 73 -2.31 -0.64 9.98
C CYS A 73 -3.09 -1.35 8.87
N PHE A 74 -4.13 -2.07 9.29
CA PHE A 74 -5.14 -2.60 8.39
C PHE A 74 -6.28 -1.58 8.31
N PHE A 75 -6.61 -1.16 7.10
CA PHE A 75 -7.72 -0.23 6.88
C PHE A 75 -9.05 -0.95 7.09
N ASP A 76 -9.83 -0.49 8.08
CA ASP A 76 -11.12 -1.07 8.43
C ASP A 76 -12.07 -0.02 9.03
N LYS A 77 -13.26 -0.45 9.48
CA LYS A 77 -14.26 0.43 10.09
C LYS A 77 -13.77 1.17 11.32
N ASN A 78 -12.79 0.63 12.02
CA ASN A 78 -12.33 1.21 13.29
C ASN A 78 -11.43 2.42 13.06
N ASN A 79 -10.75 2.50 11.90
CA ASN A 79 -9.80 3.56 11.62
C ASN A 79 -10.09 4.38 10.35
N GLU A 80 -11.13 4.05 9.58
CA GLU A 80 -11.40 4.75 8.33
C GLU A 80 -11.57 6.27 8.49
N SER A 81 -12.16 6.71 9.60
CA SER A 81 -12.42 8.12 9.87
C SER A 81 -11.14 8.90 10.20
N GLU A 82 -10.05 8.22 10.52
CA GLU A 82 -8.76 8.84 10.81
C GLU A 82 -8.04 9.32 9.56
N TYR A 83 -8.50 8.87 8.38
CA TYR A 83 -7.82 9.16 7.12
C TYR A 83 -8.69 10.01 6.20
N ASP A 84 -8.10 11.10 5.71
CA ASP A 84 -8.72 12.01 4.76
C ASP A 84 -8.18 11.72 3.36
N PHE A 85 -9.06 11.31 2.45
CA PHE A 85 -8.70 10.96 1.08
C PHE A 85 -8.75 12.16 0.13
N SER A 86 -9.21 13.32 0.60
CA SER A 86 -9.42 14.48 -0.26
C SER A 86 -8.15 14.99 -0.95
N SER A 87 -6.99 14.70 -0.38
CA SER A 87 -5.69 15.09 -0.96
C SER A 87 -5.15 14.07 -1.97
N TYR A 88 -5.79 12.91 -2.12
CA TYR A 88 -5.31 11.88 -3.03
C TYR A 88 -5.80 12.12 -4.46
N ASP A 89 -4.93 11.89 -5.43
CA ASP A 89 -5.30 11.84 -6.84
C ASP A 89 -5.86 10.47 -7.21
N TYR A 90 -5.31 9.42 -6.60
CA TYR A 90 -5.68 8.04 -6.86
C TYR A 90 -5.55 7.19 -5.61
N VAL A 91 -6.46 6.24 -5.47
CA VAL A 91 -6.37 5.15 -4.50
C VAL A 91 -6.12 3.85 -5.27
N ILE A 92 -5.13 3.09 -4.85
CA ILE A 92 -4.87 1.77 -5.41
C ILE A 92 -5.14 0.75 -4.32
N ASP A 93 -6.09 -0.12 -4.58
CA ASP A 93 -6.55 -1.16 -3.67
C ASP A 93 -5.99 -2.51 -4.10
N ALA A 94 -5.10 -3.05 -3.28
CA ALA A 94 -4.56 -4.39 -3.42
C ALA A 94 -4.77 -5.22 -2.15
N ILE A 95 -5.85 -4.91 -1.42
CA ILE A 95 -6.25 -5.62 -0.20
C ILE A 95 -6.92 -6.94 -0.59
N ASP A 96 -6.74 -7.97 0.22
CA ASP A 96 -7.40 -9.27 0.03
C ASP A 96 -8.69 -9.45 0.86
N THR A 97 -8.92 -8.61 1.86
CA THR A 97 -10.12 -8.65 2.70
C THR A 97 -11.28 -7.94 2.04
N ILE A 98 -12.35 -8.66 1.73
CA ILE A 98 -13.51 -8.14 1.00
C ILE A 98 -14.16 -6.96 1.73
N ALA A 99 -14.35 -7.06 3.04
CA ALA A 99 -14.98 -5.99 3.82
C ALA A 99 -14.20 -4.67 3.74
N SER A 100 -12.88 -4.73 3.82
CA SER A 100 -12.02 -3.56 3.71
C SER A 100 -12.00 -2.99 2.28
N LYS A 101 -12.06 -3.86 1.26
CA LYS A 101 -12.17 -3.42 -0.14
C LYS A 101 -13.44 -2.61 -0.38
N ILE A 102 -14.58 -3.12 0.09
CA ILE A 102 -15.86 -2.44 -0.05
C ILE A 102 -15.82 -1.07 0.63
N LEU A 103 -15.32 -1.03 1.86
CA LEU A 103 -15.18 0.20 2.62
C LEU A 103 -14.31 1.24 1.91
N LEU A 104 -13.20 0.80 1.35
CA LEU A 104 -12.28 1.64 0.60
C LEU A 104 -12.91 2.20 -0.67
N ILE A 105 -13.66 1.38 -1.39
CA ILE A 105 -14.39 1.79 -2.58
C ILE A 105 -15.46 2.82 -2.24
N GLU A 106 -16.26 2.57 -1.20
CA GLU A 106 -17.29 3.49 -0.73
C GLU A 106 -16.71 4.85 -0.33
N LYS A 107 -15.63 4.83 0.46
CA LYS A 107 -14.97 6.06 0.90
C LYS A 107 -14.40 6.86 -0.27
N SER A 108 -13.75 6.19 -1.20
CA SER A 108 -13.21 6.83 -2.40
C SER A 108 -14.33 7.46 -3.24
N LYS A 109 -15.45 6.77 -3.39
CA LYS A 109 -16.61 7.27 -4.12
C LYS A 109 -17.22 8.49 -3.45
N GLU A 110 -17.40 8.44 -2.13
CA GLU A 110 -17.95 9.56 -1.36
C GLU A 110 -17.11 10.83 -1.49
N GLU A 111 -15.79 10.68 -1.50
CA GLU A 111 -14.85 11.81 -1.59
C GLU A 111 -14.48 12.15 -3.04
N GLY A 112 -15.04 11.45 -4.02
CA GLY A 112 -14.80 11.74 -5.43
C GLY A 112 -13.39 11.40 -5.92
N ILE A 113 -12.73 10.42 -5.30
CA ILE A 113 -11.38 10.01 -5.64
C ILE A 113 -11.41 8.78 -6.54
N ASN A 114 -10.59 8.80 -7.58
CA ASN A 114 -10.44 7.64 -8.47
C ASN A 114 -9.81 6.47 -7.73
N ILE A 115 -10.35 5.28 -7.95
CA ILE A 115 -9.83 4.06 -7.35
C ILE A 115 -9.62 2.98 -8.40
N ILE A 116 -8.51 2.26 -8.26
CA ILE A 116 -8.22 1.06 -9.04
C ILE A 116 -8.13 -0.09 -8.03
N SER A 117 -8.98 -1.09 -8.21
CA SER A 117 -9.00 -2.26 -7.35
C SER A 117 -8.44 -3.48 -8.05
N SER A 118 -7.65 -4.24 -7.33
CA SER A 118 -7.13 -5.53 -7.76
C SER A 118 -7.42 -6.57 -6.69
N MET A 119 -7.47 -7.83 -7.08
CA MET A 119 -7.57 -8.94 -6.14
C MET A 119 -6.18 -9.14 -5.54
N GLY A 120 -6.02 -8.68 -4.34
CA GLY A 120 -4.74 -8.77 -3.63
C GLY A 120 -4.31 -10.20 -3.31
#